data_1db73ac150c4ebe30c40abf46cd8e83f
#
_entry.id   1db73ac150c4ebe30c40abf46cd8e83f
#
_cell.length_a   1.000
_cell.length_b   1.000
_cell.length_c   1.000
_cell.angle_alpha   90.00
_cell.angle_beta   90.00
_cell.angle_gamma   90.00
#
_symmetry.space_group_name_H-M   'P 1'
#
loop_
_entity.id
_entity.type
_entity.pdbx_description
1 polymer ?
#
loop_
_entity_poly.entity_id
_entity_poly.type
_entity_poly.pdbx_seq_one_letter_code
_entity_poly.pdbx_strand_id
1 'polypeptide(L)'
;PAVLSSLVVIPIVMIGRELKNPVFGFYTALVCVVSFGFYTRTFAGYYDDDFLVLVLPFFVGYGLIRHLRTQSYGGLVFASLSAMIYSIAYGNANTIMMLMLLAYLSYTLKYDRKNHAHYILIAISLIAISNMPHLQKVVAVIASLALARKNIDNTKASIFVLAVGLVVFAFYGGFQGIFDRFWPKSRAFPQIRPKRYG
;
A
#
# COMPACT_ATOMS: atom_id res chain seq x y z
N PRO A 1 -21.54 3.63 -0.24
CA PRO A 1 -20.36 3.91 -1.10
C PRO A 1 -20.01 5.39 -1.12
N ALA A 2 -20.94 6.29 -1.47
CA ALA A 2 -20.67 7.72 -1.65
C ALA A 2 -20.06 8.40 -0.41
N VAL A 3 -20.53 8.09 0.80
CA VAL A 3 -19.99 8.66 2.05
C VAL A 3 -18.57 8.14 2.31
N LEU A 4 -18.32 6.84 2.09
CA LEU A 4 -17.00 6.26 2.31
C LEU A 4 -15.98 6.73 1.27
N SER A 5 -16.40 6.94 0.03
CA SER A 5 -15.51 7.47 -1.01
C SER A 5 -15.14 8.93 -0.77
N SER A 6 -16.02 9.75 -0.17
CA SER A 6 -15.68 11.12 0.19
C SER A 6 -14.55 11.21 1.23
N LEU A 7 -14.27 10.13 1.96
CA LEU A 7 -13.13 10.07 2.88
C LEU A 7 -11.78 10.27 2.19
N VAL A 8 -11.69 10.17 0.86
CA VAL A 8 -10.48 10.46 0.10
C VAL A 8 -9.97 11.89 0.32
N VAL A 9 -10.87 12.82 0.59
CA VAL A 9 -10.54 14.22 0.89
C VAL A 9 -9.59 14.32 2.08
N ILE A 10 -9.80 13.50 3.11
CA ILE A 10 -9.02 13.57 4.35
C ILE A 10 -7.51 13.34 4.08
N PRO A 11 -7.07 12.19 3.53
CA PRO A 11 -5.65 11.96 3.31
C PRO A 11 -5.03 12.93 2.30
N ILE A 12 -5.77 13.40 1.28
CA ILE A 12 -5.24 14.37 0.32
C ILE A 12 -4.98 15.73 1.00
N VAL A 13 -5.90 16.22 1.82
CA VAL A 13 -5.70 17.46 2.58
C VAL A 13 -4.57 17.29 3.59
N MET A 14 -4.47 16.13 4.26
CA MET A 14 -3.38 15.82 5.18
C MET A 14 -2.01 15.79 4.46
N ILE A 15 -1.93 15.24 3.25
CA ILE A 15 -0.73 15.30 2.41
C ILE A 15 -0.37 16.77 2.11
N GLY A 16 -1.35 17.59 1.70
CA GLY A 16 -1.13 19.01 1.45
C GLY A 16 -0.56 19.74 2.67
N ARG A 17 -1.06 19.44 3.86
CA ARG A 17 -0.53 19.99 5.13
C ARG A 17 0.90 19.54 5.40
N GLU A 18 1.21 18.26 5.20
CA GLU A 18 2.58 17.75 5.32
C GLU A 18 3.51 18.44 4.32
N LEU A 19 3.07 18.72 3.11
CA LEU A 19 3.83 19.45 2.10
C LEU A 19 3.90 20.98 2.34
N LYS A 20 3.40 21.47 3.48
CA LYS A 20 3.30 22.89 3.86
C LYS A 20 2.46 23.73 2.89
N ASN A 21 1.57 23.09 2.15
CA ASN A 21 0.64 23.77 1.23
C ASN A 21 -0.78 23.20 1.40
N PRO A 22 -1.50 23.54 2.49
CA PRO A 22 -2.82 23.03 2.76
C PRO A 22 -3.87 23.48 1.73
N VAL A 23 -3.68 24.67 1.14
CA VAL A 23 -4.56 25.21 0.11
C VAL A 23 -4.49 24.34 -1.15
N PHE A 24 -3.30 24.00 -1.59
CA PHE A 24 -3.10 23.08 -2.70
C PHE A 24 -3.71 21.70 -2.42
N GLY A 25 -3.52 21.16 -1.21
CA GLY A 25 -4.15 19.91 -0.78
C GLY A 25 -5.66 19.95 -0.87
N PHE A 26 -6.28 21.06 -0.44
CA PHE A 26 -7.73 21.23 -0.53
C PHE A 26 -8.24 21.28 -1.97
N TYR A 27 -7.62 22.08 -2.84
CA TYR A 27 -8.01 22.12 -4.26
C TYR A 27 -7.77 20.78 -4.97
N THR A 28 -6.70 20.09 -4.67
CA THR A 28 -6.43 18.75 -5.21
C THR A 28 -7.54 17.77 -4.79
N ALA A 29 -7.97 17.82 -3.53
CA ALA A 29 -9.06 16.98 -3.05
C ALA A 29 -10.38 17.29 -3.77
N LEU A 30 -10.71 18.57 -3.99
CA LEU A 30 -11.90 18.97 -4.75
C LEU A 30 -11.85 18.43 -6.19
N VAL A 31 -10.73 18.62 -6.88
CA VAL A 31 -10.57 18.11 -8.25
C VAL A 31 -10.68 16.59 -8.30
N CYS A 32 -10.12 15.89 -7.31
CA CYS A 32 -10.20 14.44 -7.22
C CYS A 32 -11.67 13.96 -7.11
N VAL A 33 -12.46 14.58 -6.23
CA VAL A 33 -13.86 14.17 -5.98
C VAL A 33 -14.77 14.45 -7.18
N VAL A 34 -14.53 15.54 -7.93
CA VAL A 34 -15.34 15.88 -9.11
C VAL A 34 -14.84 15.22 -10.40
N SER A 35 -13.69 14.52 -10.36
CA SER A 35 -13.16 13.86 -11.54
C SER A 35 -14.12 12.76 -12.02
N PHE A 36 -14.31 12.66 -13.33
CA PHE A 36 -15.24 11.70 -13.93
C PHE A 36 -14.95 10.26 -13.51
N GLY A 37 -13.67 9.87 -13.48
CA GLY A 37 -13.27 8.51 -13.09
C GLY A 37 -13.59 8.17 -11.63
N PHE A 38 -13.52 9.17 -10.73
CA PHE A 38 -13.91 8.99 -9.34
C PHE A 38 -15.42 8.96 -9.19
N TYR A 39 -16.12 9.93 -9.81
CA TYR A 39 -17.56 10.06 -9.73
C TYR A 39 -18.29 8.82 -10.23
N THR A 40 -17.91 8.28 -11.39
CA THR A 40 -18.57 7.09 -11.97
C THR A 40 -18.42 5.82 -11.13
N ARG A 41 -17.34 5.69 -10.37
CA ARG A 41 -17.07 4.52 -9.51
C ARG A 41 -17.62 4.65 -8.10
N THR A 42 -17.99 5.87 -7.68
CA THR A 42 -18.45 6.14 -6.32
C THR A 42 -19.91 6.53 -6.24
N PHE A 43 -20.62 6.53 -7.38
CA PHE A 43 -22.00 6.93 -7.47
C PHE A 43 -22.92 6.07 -6.57
N ALA A 44 -23.89 6.72 -5.97
CA ALA A 44 -24.88 6.04 -5.13
C ALA A 44 -25.67 5.02 -5.94
N GLY A 45 -25.60 3.75 -5.57
CA GLY A 45 -26.23 2.64 -6.30
C GLY A 45 -25.25 1.74 -7.05
N TYR A 46 -24.00 2.17 -7.19
CA TYR A 46 -22.92 1.30 -7.68
C TYR A 46 -22.32 0.54 -6.50
N TYR A 47 -22.63 -0.73 -6.40
CA TYR A 47 -22.10 -1.63 -5.37
C TYR A 47 -20.81 -2.28 -5.87
N ASP A 48 -19.68 -1.56 -5.73
CA ASP A 48 -18.37 -2.10 -6.04
C ASP A 48 -17.39 -1.73 -4.91
N ASP A 49 -16.43 -2.61 -4.64
CA ASP A 49 -15.38 -2.38 -3.64
C ASP A 49 -14.38 -1.31 -4.09
N ASP A 50 -14.52 -0.80 -5.30
CA ASP A 50 -13.62 0.17 -5.94
C ASP A 50 -13.46 1.49 -5.17
N PHE A 51 -14.40 1.89 -4.31
CA PHE A 51 -14.27 3.09 -3.50
C PHE A 51 -13.12 3.00 -2.49
N LEU A 52 -12.88 1.82 -1.90
CA LEU A 52 -11.74 1.58 -1.00
C LEU A 52 -10.41 1.56 -1.75
N VAL A 53 -10.44 1.09 -3.00
CA VAL A 53 -9.26 1.08 -3.88
C VAL A 53 -8.70 2.47 -4.13
N LEU A 54 -9.56 3.48 -4.16
CA LEU A 54 -9.14 4.87 -4.37
C LEU A 54 -8.73 5.57 -3.06
N VAL A 55 -9.43 5.31 -1.96
CA VAL A 55 -9.21 5.98 -0.68
C VAL A 55 -7.97 5.48 0.06
N LEU A 56 -7.82 4.16 0.13
CA LEU A 56 -6.76 3.54 0.94
C LEU A 56 -5.33 3.85 0.47
N PRO A 57 -5.00 3.88 -0.85
CA PRO A 57 -3.68 4.29 -1.31
C PRO A 57 -3.28 5.70 -0.87
N PHE A 58 -4.23 6.65 -0.81
CA PHE A 58 -3.93 7.99 -0.32
C PHE A 58 -3.60 8.01 1.17
N PHE A 59 -4.24 7.16 1.98
CA PHE A 59 -3.86 7.01 3.39
C PHE A 59 -2.46 6.41 3.53
N VAL A 60 -2.10 5.42 2.72
CA VAL A 60 -0.73 4.89 2.69
C VAL A 60 0.26 5.98 2.28
N GLY A 61 -0.04 6.70 1.18
CA GLY A 61 0.79 7.80 0.70
C GLY A 61 1.01 8.89 1.75
N TYR A 62 -0.05 9.26 2.46
CA TYR A 62 0.06 10.18 3.60
C TYR A 62 1.01 9.64 4.67
N GLY A 63 0.86 8.38 5.06
CA GLY A 63 1.73 7.77 6.08
C GLY A 63 3.19 7.74 5.65
N LEU A 64 3.47 7.40 4.40
CA LEU A 64 4.82 7.40 3.82
C LEU A 64 5.43 8.81 3.83
N ILE A 65 4.69 9.82 3.35
CA ILE A 65 5.15 11.22 3.31
C ILE A 65 5.38 11.74 4.74
N ARG A 66 4.46 11.46 5.66
CA ARG A 66 4.61 11.85 7.06
C ARG A 66 5.86 11.22 7.68
N HIS A 67 6.11 9.93 7.45
CA HIS A 67 7.31 9.27 7.95
C HIS A 67 8.58 9.86 7.35
N LEU A 68 8.61 10.15 6.05
CA LEU A 68 9.74 10.83 5.39
C LEU A 68 10.08 12.18 6.05
N ARG A 69 9.06 12.93 6.46
CA ARG A 69 9.25 14.28 6.99
C ARG A 69 9.57 14.31 8.48
N THR A 70 8.90 13.48 9.26
CA THR A 70 8.98 13.53 10.73
C THR A 70 9.89 12.46 11.31
N GLN A 71 10.22 11.43 10.51
CA GLN A 71 10.94 10.23 10.92
C GLN A 71 10.35 9.60 12.21
N SER A 72 9.09 9.92 12.47
CA SER A 72 8.41 9.49 13.68
C SER A 72 7.92 8.05 13.58
N TYR A 73 7.95 7.35 14.72
CA TYR A 73 7.33 6.04 14.86
C TYR A 73 5.83 6.07 14.50
N GLY A 74 5.13 7.16 14.82
CA GLY A 74 3.72 7.33 14.47
C GLY A 74 3.46 7.31 12.95
N GLY A 75 4.33 7.93 12.15
CA GLY A 75 4.26 7.87 10.69
C GLY A 75 4.46 6.45 10.17
N LEU A 76 5.44 5.72 10.74
CA LEU A 76 5.71 4.31 10.42
C LEU A 76 4.50 3.43 10.73
N VAL A 77 3.94 3.53 11.93
CA VAL A 77 2.75 2.77 12.34
C VAL A 77 1.59 3.05 11.40
N PHE A 78 1.31 4.32 11.14
CA PHE A 78 0.18 4.72 10.29
C PHE A 78 0.32 4.19 8.87
N ALA A 79 1.50 4.32 8.25
CA ALA A 79 1.76 3.80 6.91
C ALA A 79 1.59 2.28 6.84
N SER A 80 2.17 1.56 7.81
CA SER A 80 2.12 0.09 7.84
C SER A 80 0.71 -0.45 8.07
N LEU A 81 -0.06 0.15 8.98
CA LEU A 81 -1.45 -0.24 9.22
C LEU A 81 -2.34 0.07 8.03
N SER A 82 -2.17 1.24 7.41
CA SER A 82 -2.92 1.59 6.19
C SER A 82 -2.60 0.63 5.05
N ALA A 83 -1.33 0.24 4.88
CA ALA A 83 -0.92 -0.75 3.88
C ALA A 83 -1.54 -2.13 4.14
N MET A 84 -1.58 -2.55 5.41
CA MET A 84 -2.21 -3.80 5.81
C MET A 84 -3.71 -3.81 5.52
N ILE A 85 -4.43 -2.76 5.93
CA ILE A 85 -5.86 -2.61 5.68
C ILE A 85 -6.13 -2.62 4.17
N TYR A 86 -5.33 -1.90 3.39
CA TYR A 86 -5.47 -1.87 1.94
C TYR A 86 -5.26 -3.25 1.31
N SER A 87 -4.25 -3.99 1.74
CA SER A 87 -3.98 -5.34 1.25
C SER A 87 -5.06 -6.37 1.63
N ILE A 88 -5.77 -6.16 2.75
CA ILE A 88 -6.88 -7.02 3.17
C ILE A 88 -8.15 -6.67 2.39
N ALA A 89 -8.41 -5.37 2.20
CA ALA A 89 -9.62 -4.87 1.55
C ALA A 89 -9.59 -5.08 0.03
N TYR A 90 -8.41 -5.12 -0.59
CA TYR A 90 -8.29 -5.18 -2.03
C TYR A 90 -7.22 -6.18 -2.49
N GLY A 91 -7.64 -7.25 -3.14
CA GLY A 91 -6.73 -8.33 -3.58
C GLY A 91 -5.65 -7.90 -4.58
N ASN A 92 -5.84 -6.79 -5.28
CA ASN A 92 -4.89 -6.24 -6.26
C ASN A 92 -4.01 -5.11 -5.67
N ALA A 93 -4.08 -4.86 -4.37
CA ALA A 93 -3.31 -3.82 -3.67
C ALA A 93 -1.80 -3.91 -3.91
N ASN A 94 -1.28 -5.13 -4.08
CA ASN A 94 0.15 -5.40 -4.18
C ASN A 94 0.86 -4.58 -5.26
N THR A 95 0.25 -4.40 -6.44
CA THR A 95 0.86 -3.66 -7.56
C THR A 95 1.03 -2.18 -7.22
N ILE A 96 -0.03 -1.53 -6.74
CA ILE A 96 0.00 -0.11 -6.38
C ILE A 96 0.97 0.11 -5.22
N MET A 97 0.90 -0.75 -4.22
CA MET A 97 1.78 -0.69 -3.05
C MET A 97 3.25 -0.85 -3.43
N MET A 98 3.59 -1.79 -4.33
CA MET A 98 4.97 -1.97 -4.79
C MET A 98 5.49 -0.73 -5.51
N LEU A 99 4.68 -0.09 -6.36
CA LEU A 99 5.06 1.16 -7.02
C LEU A 99 5.32 2.28 -5.99
N MET A 100 4.46 2.42 -4.99
CA MET A 100 4.64 3.39 -3.92
C MET A 100 5.90 3.12 -3.09
N LEU A 101 6.16 1.85 -2.76
CA LEU A 101 7.36 1.45 -2.02
C LEU A 101 8.64 1.61 -2.84
N LEU A 102 8.60 1.36 -4.14
CA LEU A 102 9.74 1.61 -5.05
C LEU A 102 10.05 3.11 -5.14
N ALA A 103 9.02 3.96 -5.29
CA ALA A 103 9.20 5.41 -5.29
C ALA A 103 9.77 5.89 -3.94
N TYR A 104 9.23 5.37 -2.82
CA TYR A 104 9.73 5.65 -1.48
C TYR A 104 11.19 5.22 -1.30
N LEU A 105 11.53 4.00 -1.70
CA LEU A 105 12.91 3.48 -1.65
C LEU A 105 13.87 4.31 -2.49
N SER A 106 13.47 4.67 -3.71
CA SER A 106 14.29 5.50 -4.60
C SER A 106 14.60 6.87 -3.99
N TYR A 107 13.59 7.47 -3.33
CA TYR A 107 13.78 8.73 -2.61
C TYR A 107 14.74 8.56 -1.43
N THR A 108 14.54 7.54 -0.59
CA THR A 108 15.36 7.32 0.60
C THR A 108 16.80 6.98 0.25
N LEU A 109 17.04 6.19 -0.78
CA LEU A 109 18.39 5.88 -1.26
C LEU A 109 19.14 7.10 -1.76
N LYS A 110 18.42 8.05 -2.35
CA LYS A 110 19.03 9.29 -2.89
C LYS A 110 19.28 10.34 -1.82
N TYR A 111 18.34 10.53 -0.87
CA TYR A 111 18.35 11.68 0.03
C TYR A 111 18.59 11.34 1.50
N ASP A 112 18.25 10.13 1.98
CA ASP A 112 18.34 9.77 3.39
C ASP A 112 18.76 8.30 3.60
N ARG A 113 19.82 7.92 2.94
CA ARG A 113 20.35 6.54 2.95
C ARG A 113 20.75 6.03 4.33
N LYS A 114 21.14 6.92 5.25
CA LYS A 114 21.67 6.55 6.56
C LYS A 114 20.60 6.23 7.59
N ASN A 115 19.36 6.62 7.34
CA ASN A 115 18.29 6.44 8.32
C ASN A 115 17.66 5.05 8.21
N HIS A 116 17.89 4.26 9.24
CA HIS A 116 17.45 2.86 9.28
C HIS A 116 15.94 2.70 9.45
N ALA A 117 15.23 3.70 9.96
CA ALA A 117 13.78 3.67 10.13
C ALA A 117 13.04 3.47 8.79
N HIS A 118 13.59 3.98 7.67
CA HIS A 118 13.03 3.79 6.35
C HIS A 118 13.03 2.32 5.91
N TYR A 119 14.10 1.60 6.19
CA TYR A 119 14.22 0.18 5.85
C TYR A 119 13.27 -0.68 6.67
N ILE A 120 13.04 -0.32 7.93
CA ILE A 120 12.04 -0.96 8.79
C ILE A 120 10.64 -0.75 8.21
N LEU A 121 10.30 0.48 7.80
CA LEU A 121 9.01 0.78 7.18
C LEU A 121 8.78 -0.04 5.91
N ILE A 122 9.78 -0.13 5.03
CA ILE A 122 9.71 -0.94 3.81
C ILE A 122 9.48 -2.40 4.16
N ALA A 123 10.24 -2.95 5.12
CA ALA A 123 10.11 -4.33 5.55
C ALA A 123 8.70 -4.66 6.07
N ILE A 124 8.16 -3.83 6.96
CA ILE A 124 6.82 -4.04 7.52
C ILE A 124 5.76 -3.88 6.44
N SER A 125 5.95 -2.94 5.51
CA SER A 125 5.03 -2.77 4.38
C SER A 125 5.06 -3.97 3.42
N LEU A 126 6.23 -4.59 3.18
CA LEU A 126 6.34 -5.83 2.41
C LEU A 126 5.60 -7.00 3.09
N ILE A 127 5.70 -7.12 4.41
CA ILE A 127 4.92 -8.12 5.17
C ILE A 127 3.42 -7.82 5.04
N ALA A 128 3.03 -6.55 5.14
CA ALA A 128 1.64 -6.13 5.04
C ALA A 128 0.99 -6.46 3.69
N ILE A 129 1.75 -6.38 2.58
CA ILE A 129 1.24 -6.68 1.23
C ILE A 129 1.50 -8.12 0.78
N SER A 130 2.15 -8.96 1.58
CA SER A 130 2.37 -10.37 1.25
C SER A 130 1.03 -11.14 1.15
N ASN A 131 1.00 -12.24 0.39
CA ASN A 131 -0.21 -13.07 0.24
C ASN A 131 -0.44 -14.02 1.44
N MET A 132 -0.03 -13.59 2.65
CA MET A 132 -0.28 -14.35 3.88
C MET A 132 -1.77 -14.39 4.22
N PRO A 133 -2.23 -15.45 4.93
CA PRO A 133 -3.55 -15.46 5.55
C PRO A 133 -3.76 -14.23 6.45
N HIS A 134 -4.94 -13.63 6.43
CA HIS A 134 -5.22 -12.35 7.08
C HIS A 134 -4.81 -12.32 8.57
N LEU A 135 -5.11 -13.37 9.32
CA LEU A 135 -4.75 -13.44 10.74
C LEU A 135 -3.23 -13.41 10.96
N GLN A 136 -2.48 -14.21 10.17
CA GLN A 136 -1.02 -14.24 10.25
C GLN A 136 -0.41 -12.91 9.86
N LYS A 137 -0.96 -12.24 8.84
CA LYS A 137 -0.55 -10.91 8.40
C LYS A 137 -0.70 -9.88 9.51
N VAL A 138 -1.87 -9.83 10.17
CA VAL A 138 -2.14 -8.92 11.28
C VAL A 138 -1.14 -9.14 12.42
N VAL A 139 -0.93 -10.40 12.84
CA VAL A 139 0.01 -10.75 13.90
C VAL A 139 1.44 -10.36 13.51
N ALA A 140 1.86 -10.67 12.28
CA ALA A 140 3.21 -10.37 11.81
C ALA A 140 3.48 -8.86 11.75
N VAL A 141 2.53 -8.06 11.26
CA VAL A 141 2.66 -6.59 11.21
C VAL A 141 2.72 -6.00 12.62
N ILE A 142 1.83 -6.42 13.52
CA ILE A 142 1.82 -5.92 14.90
C ILE A 142 3.12 -6.30 15.62
N ALA A 143 3.58 -7.55 15.50
CA ALA A 143 4.84 -8.00 16.09
C ALA A 143 6.04 -7.21 15.54
N SER A 144 6.08 -6.99 14.23
CA SER A 144 7.13 -6.20 13.58
C SER A 144 7.12 -4.74 14.04
N LEU A 145 5.95 -4.14 14.22
CA LEU A 145 5.80 -2.79 14.78
C LEU A 145 6.29 -2.72 16.23
N ALA A 146 5.95 -3.71 17.05
CA ALA A 146 6.41 -3.76 18.44
C ALA A 146 7.93 -3.90 18.54
N LEU A 147 8.56 -4.72 17.69
CA LEU A 147 10.01 -4.86 17.59
C LEU A 147 10.68 -3.57 17.08
N ALA A 148 10.06 -2.92 16.08
CA ALA A 148 10.56 -1.67 15.53
C ALA A 148 10.60 -0.56 16.58
N ARG A 149 9.60 -0.47 17.45
CA ARG A 149 9.54 0.54 18.52
C ARG A 149 10.78 0.48 19.42
N LYS A 150 11.28 -0.72 19.72
CA LYS A 150 12.42 -0.93 20.61
C LYS A 150 13.77 -0.74 19.92
N ASN A 151 13.84 -0.94 18.61
CA ASN A 151 15.09 -1.08 17.87
C ASN A 151 15.23 -0.13 16.67
N ILE A 152 14.48 0.97 16.63
CA ILE A 152 14.41 1.86 15.47
C ILE A 152 15.79 2.46 15.11
N ASP A 153 16.65 2.67 16.11
CA ASP A 153 17.98 3.25 15.93
C ASP A 153 19.09 2.20 15.75
N ASN A 154 18.73 0.91 15.80
CA ASN A 154 19.71 -0.16 15.71
C ASN A 154 19.83 -0.67 14.25
N THR A 155 20.99 -0.34 13.62
CA THR A 155 21.30 -0.75 12.23
C THR A 155 21.17 -2.25 11.99
N LYS A 156 21.69 -3.08 12.90
CA LYS A 156 21.64 -4.54 12.75
C LYS A 156 20.22 -5.06 12.81
N ALA A 157 19.41 -4.53 13.72
CA ALA A 157 18.00 -4.89 13.83
C ALA A 157 17.21 -4.46 12.58
N SER A 158 17.49 -3.28 12.03
CA SER A 158 16.84 -2.78 10.82
C SER A 158 17.13 -3.65 9.59
N ILE A 159 18.38 -4.05 9.41
CA ILE A 159 18.80 -4.96 8.33
C ILE A 159 18.13 -6.33 8.50
N PHE A 160 18.09 -6.85 9.74
CA PHE A 160 17.46 -8.11 10.03
C PHE A 160 15.94 -8.07 9.71
N VAL A 161 15.23 -7.03 10.15
CA VAL A 161 13.80 -6.86 9.86
C VAL A 161 13.57 -6.72 8.35
N LEU A 162 14.44 -6.01 7.63
CA LEU A 162 14.35 -5.89 6.18
C LEU A 162 14.54 -7.25 5.49
N ALA A 163 15.53 -8.03 5.91
CA ALA A 163 15.76 -9.37 5.37
C ALA A 163 14.56 -10.29 5.63
N VAL A 164 14.01 -10.28 6.85
CA VAL A 164 12.79 -11.04 7.18
C VAL A 164 11.61 -10.60 6.32
N GLY A 165 11.39 -9.29 6.14
CA GLY A 165 10.33 -8.76 5.29
C GLY A 165 10.43 -9.24 3.85
N LEU A 166 11.63 -9.20 3.27
CA LEU A 166 11.90 -9.69 1.92
C LEU A 166 11.68 -11.20 1.79
N VAL A 167 12.16 -11.99 2.75
CA VAL A 167 11.97 -13.45 2.76
C VAL A 167 10.50 -13.80 2.88
N VAL A 168 9.76 -13.17 3.79
CA VAL A 168 8.32 -13.38 3.96
C VAL A 168 7.57 -13.02 2.68
N PHE A 169 7.88 -11.87 2.08
CA PHE A 169 7.24 -11.43 0.84
C PHE A 169 7.51 -12.41 -0.32
N ALA A 170 8.76 -12.87 -0.44
CA ALA A 170 9.13 -13.85 -1.47
C ALA A 170 8.46 -15.21 -1.24
N PHE A 171 8.46 -15.71 -0.01
CA PHE A 171 7.91 -17.01 0.35
C PHE A 171 6.39 -17.10 0.11
N TYR A 172 5.65 -16.04 0.44
CA TYR A 172 4.21 -15.96 0.22
C TYR A 172 3.81 -15.51 -1.20
N GLY A 173 4.69 -15.65 -2.16
CA GLY A 173 4.38 -15.45 -3.58
C GLY A 173 4.14 -13.99 -3.98
N GLY A 174 4.67 -13.04 -3.21
CA GLY A 174 4.53 -11.61 -3.54
C GLY A 174 5.07 -11.27 -4.92
N PHE A 175 6.18 -11.87 -5.34
CA PHE A 175 6.72 -11.72 -6.69
C PHE A 175 5.89 -12.43 -7.76
N GLN A 176 5.32 -13.61 -7.48
CA GLN A 176 4.48 -14.33 -8.43
C GLN A 176 3.21 -13.55 -8.79
N GLY A 177 2.56 -12.94 -7.80
CA GLY A 177 1.37 -12.12 -8.05
C GLY A 177 1.66 -10.91 -8.95
N ILE A 178 2.86 -10.35 -8.88
CA ILE A 178 3.33 -9.28 -9.75
C ILE A 178 3.66 -9.86 -11.14
N PHE A 179 4.41 -10.95 -11.19
CA PHE A 179 4.88 -11.57 -12.45
C PHE A 179 3.70 -12.08 -13.29
N ASP A 180 2.74 -12.77 -12.68
CA ASP A 180 1.55 -13.31 -13.37
C ASP A 180 0.66 -12.20 -13.96
N ARG A 181 0.79 -10.97 -13.46
CA ARG A 181 0.06 -9.81 -13.97
C ARG A 181 0.75 -9.16 -15.18
N PHE A 182 2.07 -9.03 -15.13
CA PHE A 182 2.85 -8.46 -16.25
C PHE A 182 3.11 -9.49 -17.35
N TRP A 183 3.13 -10.77 -16.99
CA TRP A 183 3.32 -11.89 -17.90
C TRP A 183 2.19 -12.90 -17.72
N PRO A 184 0.97 -12.61 -18.20
CA PRO A 184 -0.12 -13.56 -18.10
C PRO A 184 0.32 -14.84 -18.81
N LYS A 185 0.40 -15.95 -18.06
CA LYS A 185 0.56 -17.28 -18.65
C LYS A 185 -0.44 -17.35 -19.77
N SER A 186 0.04 -17.46 -21.01
CA SER A 186 -0.80 -17.55 -22.21
C SER A 186 -1.97 -18.47 -21.87
N ARG A 187 -3.17 -17.92 -21.81
CA ARG A 187 -4.37 -18.71 -21.53
C ARG A 187 -4.35 -19.80 -22.56
N ALA A 188 -4.12 -21.04 -22.12
CA ALA A 188 -4.25 -22.20 -22.99
C ALA A 188 -5.55 -22.00 -23.76
N PHE A 189 -5.44 -21.99 -25.09
CA PHE A 189 -6.58 -21.78 -25.99
C PHE A 189 -7.77 -22.52 -25.41
N PRO A 190 -8.96 -21.88 -25.30
CA PRO A 190 -10.14 -22.57 -24.84
C PRO A 190 -10.27 -23.82 -25.68
N GLN A 191 -10.20 -24.99 -25.05
CA GLN A 191 -10.40 -26.25 -25.73
C GLN A 191 -11.80 -26.18 -26.33
N ILE A 192 -11.88 -26.00 -27.64
CA ILE A 192 -13.13 -26.07 -28.41
C ILE A 192 -13.64 -27.49 -28.23
N ARG A 193 -14.50 -27.70 -27.24
CA ARG A 193 -15.21 -28.99 -27.15
C ARG A 193 -16.00 -29.15 -28.42
N PRO A 194 -15.78 -30.22 -29.22
CA PRO A 194 -16.60 -30.47 -30.39
C PRO A 194 -18.06 -30.65 -29.92
N LYS A 195 -18.96 -29.82 -30.46
CA LYS A 195 -20.38 -30.02 -30.27
C LYS A 195 -20.74 -31.41 -30.82
N ARG A 196 -21.09 -32.34 -29.94
CA ARG A 196 -21.75 -33.58 -30.36
C ARG A 196 -23.13 -33.18 -30.82
N TYR A 197 -23.33 -33.17 -32.13
CA TYR A 197 -24.66 -33.21 -32.73
C TYR A 197 -25.17 -34.65 -32.59
N GLY A 198 -26.15 -34.89 -31.70
CA GLY A 198 -26.94 -36.09 -31.63
C GLY A 198 -28.27 -35.83 -32.33
#